data_66dd8cc154779662841ee7d435208806
#
_entry.id   66dd8cc154779662841ee7d435208806
#
_cell.length_a   1.000
_cell.length_b   1.000
_cell.length_c   1.000
_cell.angle_alpha   90.00
_cell.angle_beta   90.00
_cell.angle_gamma   90.00
#
_symmetry.space_group_name_H-M   'P 1'
#
loop_
_entity.id
_entity.type
_entity.pdbx_description
1 polymer ?
#
loop_
_entity_poly.entity_id
_entity_poly.type
_entity_poly.pdbx_seq_one_letter_code
_entity_poly.pdbx_strand_id
1 'polypeptide(L)'
;MSNLSEIIFATSDIAEETIHVTSWNVDILVKAMTARDRAKMVEQAGGETGMNLEQILPDLVILCSFDPATGERIFQPSDRDALLAKAADPIEQIAIKAMALSGMSQDSVDEAGKGSSPTPTAGSSLN
;
A
#
# COMPACT_ATOMS: atom_id res chain seq x y z
N MET A 1 1.08 23.28 -28.32
CA MET A 1 2.23 23.06 -27.44
C MET A 1 1.87 22.08 -26.38
N SER A 2 2.61 21.00 -26.31
CA SER A 2 2.25 20.03 -25.31
C SER A 2 2.69 20.54 -23.95
N ASN A 3 1.82 20.28 -23.02
CA ASN A 3 1.96 20.72 -21.67
C ASN A 3 2.42 19.51 -20.85
N LEU A 4 3.45 19.68 -20.05
CA LEU A 4 4.01 18.57 -19.27
C LEU A 4 2.95 17.97 -18.35
N SER A 5 2.09 18.82 -17.76
CA SER A 5 1.03 18.30 -16.88
C SER A 5 0.05 17.43 -17.65
N GLU A 6 -0.26 17.77 -18.88
CA GLU A 6 -1.13 16.95 -19.71
C GLU A 6 -0.52 15.59 -19.99
N ILE A 7 0.79 15.58 -20.27
CA ILE A 7 1.50 14.33 -20.49
C ILE A 7 1.48 13.46 -19.24
N ILE A 8 1.74 14.07 -18.09
CA ILE A 8 1.76 13.36 -16.82
C ILE A 8 0.39 12.75 -16.52
N PHE A 9 -0.68 13.56 -16.67
CA PHE A 9 -2.01 13.07 -16.33
C PHE A 9 -2.54 12.01 -17.30
N ALA A 10 -2.00 11.97 -18.50
CA ALA A 10 -2.37 10.97 -19.48
C ALA A 10 -1.59 9.66 -19.30
N THR A 11 -0.52 9.70 -18.51
CA THR A 11 0.34 8.54 -18.32
C THR A 11 -0.28 7.59 -17.29
N SER A 12 -0.30 6.31 -17.62
CA SER A 12 -0.76 5.28 -16.67
C SER A 12 0.42 4.90 -15.79
N ASP A 13 0.43 5.41 -14.56
CA ASP A 13 1.56 5.23 -13.66
C ASP A 13 1.24 4.40 -12.42
N ILE A 14 0.05 3.81 -12.36
CA ILE A 14 -0.31 2.97 -11.22
C ILE A 14 0.12 1.54 -11.52
N ALA A 15 1.13 1.07 -10.82
CA ALA A 15 1.61 -0.29 -10.98
C ALA A 15 0.58 -1.29 -10.46
N GLU A 16 0.49 -2.43 -11.11
CA GLU A 16 -0.47 -3.44 -10.68
C GLU A 16 0.08 -4.84 -10.97
N GLU A 17 -0.40 -5.81 -10.20
CA GLU A 17 0.01 -7.20 -10.38
C GLU A 17 -1.07 -8.12 -9.81
N THR A 18 -1.42 -9.17 -10.55
CA THR A 18 -2.37 -10.16 -10.05
C THR A 18 -1.59 -11.20 -9.25
N ILE A 19 -2.04 -11.48 -8.03
CA ILE A 19 -1.42 -12.51 -7.20
C ILE A 19 -2.46 -13.58 -6.86
N HIS A 20 -1.97 -14.79 -6.60
CA HIS A 20 -2.84 -15.87 -6.16
C HIS A 20 -2.72 -16.01 -4.65
N VAL A 21 -3.84 -15.87 -3.95
CA VAL A 21 -3.89 -16.02 -2.49
C VAL A 21 -4.32 -17.44 -2.19
N THR A 22 -3.36 -18.28 -1.90
CA THR A 22 -3.58 -19.71 -1.75
C THR A 22 -4.57 -20.03 -0.64
N SER A 23 -4.46 -19.33 0.49
CA SER A 23 -5.33 -19.58 1.63
C SER A 23 -6.80 -19.39 1.31
N TRP A 24 -7.10 -18.46 0.41
CA TRP A 24 -8.48 -18.17 0.01
C TRP A 24 -8.82 -18.77 -1.34
N ASN A 25 -7.82 -19.30 -2.04
CA ASN A 25 -7.96 -19.89 -3.37
C ASN A 25 -8.62 -18.92 -4.36
N VAL A 26 -8.12 -17.69 -4.37
CA VAL A 26 -8.62 -16.65 -5.27
C VAL A 26 -7.45 -15.86 -5.83
N ASP A 27 -7.67 -15.25 -6.99
CA ASP A 27 -6.72 -14.31 -7.59
C ASP A 27 -7.17 -12.92 -7.25
N ILE A 28 -6.21 -12.06 -6.87
CA ILE A 28 -6.51 -10.68 -6.51
C ILE A 28 -5.60 -9.78 -7.34
N LEU A 29 -6.19 -8.78 -7.96
CA LEU A 29 -5.41 -7.75 -8.65
C LEU A 29 -5.04 -6.69 -7.63
N VAL A 30 -3.74 -6.60 -7.34
CA VAL A 30 -3.22 -5.62 -6.39
C VAL A 30 -2.72 -4.42 -7.18
N LYS A 31 -3.20 -3.24 -6.84
CA LYS A 31 -2.77 -2.00 -7.48
C LYS A 31 -2.09 -1.10 -6.47
N ALA A 32 -1.09 -0.34 -6.94
CA ALA A 32 -0.45 0.67 -6.12
C ALA A 32 -1.48 1.71 -5.68
N MET A 33 -1.22 2.35 -4.55
CA MET A 33 -2.09 3.40 -4.05
C MET A 33 -1.92 4.67 -4.88
N THR A 34 -3.03 5.39 -5.06
CA THR A 34 -2.93 6.77 -5.56
C THR A 34 -2.39 7.65 -4.44
N ALA A 35 -1.95 8.86 -4.80
CA ALA A 35 -1.48 9.82 -3.81
C ALA A 35 -2.57 10.13 -2.78
N ARG A 36 -3.82 10.21 -3.25
CA ARG A 36 -4.94 10.48 -2.34
C ARG A 36 -5.13 9.35 -1.34
N ASP A 37 -5.10 8.10 -1.81
CA ASP A 37 -5.30 6.95 -0.94
C ASP A 37 -4.18 6.86 0.09
N ARG A 38 -2.95 7.12 -0.33
CA ARG A 38 -1.81 7.08 0.58
C ARG A 38 -1.92 8.15 1.65
N ALA A 39 -2.34 9.36 1.26
CA ALA A 39 -2.52 10.45 2.21
C ALA A 39 -3.59 10.10 3.26
N LYS A 40 -4.70 9.50 2.81
CA LYS A 40 -5.75 9.08 3.73
C LYS A 40 -5.26 8.01 4.69
N MET A 41 -4.50 7.06 4.19
CA MET A 41 -3.98 5.99 5.03
C MET A 41 -3.05 6.53 6.10
N VAL A 42 -2.14 7.42 5.73
CA VAL A 42 -1.21 8.01 6.68
C VAL A 42 -1.97 8.80 7.75
N GLU A 43 -2.97 9.55 7.33
CA GLU A 43 -3.79 10.34 8.27
C GLU A 43 -4.51 9.43 9.25
N GLN A 44 -5.12 8.34 8.76
CA GLN A 44 -5.85 7.42 9.60
C GLN A 44 -4.95 6.65 10.55
N ALA A 45 -3.69 6.47 10.17
CA ALA A 45 -2.73 5.76 11.00
C ALA A 45 -2.05 6.66 12.03
N GLY A 46 -2.53 7.88 12.20
CA GLY A 46 -2.00 8.79 13.22
C GLY A 46 -1.00 9.80 12.70
N GLY A 47 -0.94 9.97 11.39
CA GLY A 47 -0.05 10.94 10.78
C GLY A 47 1.37 10.41 10.65
N GLU A 48 2.31 11.34 10.54
CA GLU A 48 3.70 10.99 10.24
C GLU A 48 4.35 10.16 11.31
N THR A 49 4.00 10.39 12.56
CA THR A 49 4.65 9.71 13.67
C THR A 49 3.90 8.48 14.13
N GLY A 50 2.69 8.27 13.64
CA GLY A 50 1.86 7.20 14.12
C GLY A 50 1.74 6.01 13.21
N MET A 51 2.46 5.99 12.09
CA MET A 51 2.31 4.91 11.13
C MET A 51 2.82 3.61 11.70
N ASN A 52 1.92 2.68 11.90
CA ASN A 52 2.20 1.37 12.48
C ASN A 52 1.78 0.33 11.47
N LEU A 53 2.69 -0.59 11.14
CA LEU A 53 2.43 -1.60 10.12
C LEU A 53 1.17 -2.40 10.42
N GLU A 54 0.98 -2.80 11.67
CA GLU A 54 -0.18 -3.59 12.04
C GLU A 54 -1.49 -2.85 11.80
N GLN A 55 -1.47 -1.54 11.99
CA GLN A 55 -2.67 -0.73 11.78
C GLN A 55 -2.98 -0.50 10.32
N ILE A 56 -1.96 -0.44 9.47
CA ILE A 56 -2.17 -0.13 8.06
C ILE A 56 -2.41 -1.36 7.20
N LEU A 57 -2.09 -2.56 7.69
CA LEU A 57 -2.26 -3.78 6.89
C LEU A 57 -3.68 -3.93 6.34
N PRO A 58 -4.73 -3.86 7.17
CA PRO A 58 -6.08 -3.99 6.61
C PRO A 58 -6.44 -2.84 5.67
N ASP A 59 -5.94 -1.65 5.95
CA ASP A 59 -6.22 -0.50 5.08
C ASP A 59 -5.58 -0.67 3.72
N LEU A 60 -4.37 -1.23 3.67
CA LEU A 60 -3.71 -1.53 2.41
C LEU A 60 -4.50 -2.54 1.59
N VAL A 61 -5.03 -3.57 2.26
CA VAL A 61 -5.84 -4.58 1.57
C VAL A 61 -7.09 -3.94 0.99
N ILE A 62 -7.77 -3.09 1.77
CA ILE A 62 -9.00 -2.44 1.30
C ILE A 62 -8.71 -1.53 0.11
N LEU A 63 -7.67 -0.74 0.19
CA LEU A 63 -7.37 0.26 -0.84
C LEU A 63 -6.80 -0.33 -2.11
N CYS A 64 -6.11 -1.46 -2.01
CA CYS A 64 -5.31 -1.96 -3.12
C CYS A 64 -5.80 -3.25 -3.74
N SER A 65 -6.90 -3.84 -3.25
CA SER A 65 -7.40 -5.11 -3.77
C SER A 65 -8.53 -4.91 -4.75
N PHE A 66 -8.39 -5.50 -5.93
CA PHE A 66 -9.38 -5.37 -7.01
C PHE A 66 -9.66 -6.74 -7.60
N ASP A 67 -10.86 -6.90 -8.12
CA ASP A 67 -11.27 -8.12 -8.81
C ASP A 67 -10.60 -8.14 -10.18
N PRO A 68 -9.76 -9.13 -10.49
CA PRO A 68 -9.09 -9.15 -11.79
C PRO A 68 -10.05 -9.34 -12.96
N ALA A 69 -11.24 -9.88 -12.73
CA ALA A 69 -12.20 -10.09 -13.79
C ALA A 69 -12.96 -8.81 -14.14
N THR A 70 -13.24 -7.96 -13.17
CA THR A 70 -14.06 -6.76 -13.38
C THR A 70 -13.30 -5.46 -13.21
N GLY A 71 -12.17 -5.48 -12.50
CA GLY A 71 -11.41 -4.29 -12.17
C GLY A 71 -12.01 -3.48 -11.05
N GLU A 72 -13.06 -4.00 -10.40
CA GLU A 72 -13.73 -3.28 -9.33
C GLU A 72 -13.11 -3.60 -7.97
N ARG A 73 -13.29 -2.67 -7.03
CA ARG A 73 -12.80 -2.88 -5.67
C ARG A 73 -13.50 -4.08 -5.04
N ILE A 74 -12.72 -4.88 -4.32
CA ILE A 74 -13.27 -6.06 -3.66
C ILE A 74 -13.86 -5.69 -2.30
N PHE A 75 -13.18 -4.79 -1.57
CA PHE A 75 -13.52 -4.48 -0.18
C PHE A 75 -13.96 -3.03 -0.01
N GLN A 76 -14.82 -2.83 0.98
CA GLN A 76 -15.29 -1.51 1.40
C GLN A 76 -14.59 -1.13 2.71
N PRO A 77 -14.52 0.16 3.06
CA PRO A 77 -13.97 0.53 4.37
C PRO A 77 -14.66 -0.16 5.53
N SER A 78 -15.96 -0.45 5.39
CA SER A 78 -16.71 -1.13 6.44
C SER A 78 -16.31 -2.60 6.61
N ASP A 79 -15.51 -3.15 5.70
CA ASP A 79 -15.04 -4.54 5.79
C ASP A 79 -13.82 -4.69 6.68
N ARG A 80 -13.31 -3.61 7.26
CA ARG A 80 -12.06 -3.63 8.01
C ARG A 80 -12.09 -4.66 9.14
N ASP A 81 -13.15 -4.67 9.93
CA ASP A 81 -13.25 -5.62 11.05
C ASP A 81 -13.34 -7.05 10.55
N ALA A 82 -14.05 -7.28 9.46
CA ALA A 82 -14.14 -8.61 8.88
C ALA A 82 -12.79 -9.10 8.40
N LEU A 83 -11.99 -8.20 7.81
CA LEU A 83 -10.64 -8.56 7.38
C LEU A 83 -9.74 -8.87 8.55
N LEU A 84 -9.88 -8.14 9.65
CA LEU A 84 -9.08 -8.37 10.85
C LEU A 84 -9.40 -9.72 11.50
N ALA A 85 -10.55 -10.29 11.20
CA ALA A 85 -10.94 -11.61 11.70
C ALA A 85 -10.38 -12.74 10.83
N LYS A 86 -9.79 -12.42 9.69
CA LYS A 86 -9.19 -13.43 8.81
C LYS A 86 -7.77 -13.75 9.24
N ALA A 87 -7.22 -14.83 8.68
CA ALA A 87 -5.83 -15.23 8.97
C ALA A 87 -4.87 -14.13 8.54
N ALA A 88 -3.78 -13.99 9.29
CA ALA A 88 -2.80 -12.94 9.05
C ALA A 88 -2.06 -13.11 7.72
N ASP A 89 -1.72 -14.34 7.36
CA ASP A 89 -0.88 -14.59 6.18
C ASP A 89 -1.42 -14.00 4.89
N PRO A 90 -2.68 -14.27 4.50
CA PRO A 90 -3.18 -13.70 3.25
C PRO A 90 -3.29 -12.17 3.30
N ILE A 91 -3.64 -11.61 4.47
CA ILE A 91 -3.69 -10.17 4.64
C ILE A 91 -2.30 -9.57 4.41
N GLU A 92 -1.28 -10.16 5.02
CA GLU A 92 0.10 -9.70 4.88
C GLU A 92 0.60 -9.87 3.45
N GLN A 93 0.26 -10.96 2.80
CA GLN A 93 0.67 -11.22 1.42
C GLN A 93 0.21 -10.09 0.51
N ILE A 94 -1.07 -9.72 0.61
CA ILE A 94 -1.63 -8.64 -0.20
C ILE A 94 -1.00 -7.31 0.17
N ALA A 95 -0.88 -7.03 1.47
CA ALA A 95 -0.36 -5.76 1.95
C ALA A 95 1.10 -5.55 1.53
N ILE A 96 1.91 -6.60 1.62
CA ILE A 96 3.32 -6.51 1.24
C ILE A 96 3.43 -6.22 -0.26
N LYS A 97 2.62 -6.88 -1.09
CA LYS A 97 2.61 -6.61 -2.51
C LYS A 97 2.18 -5.17 -2.78
N ALA A 98 1.15 -4.70 -2.08
CA ALA A 98 0.66 -3.33 -2.24
C ALA A 98 1.74 -2.31 -1.87
N MET A 99 2.46 -2.56 -0.79
CA MET A 99 3.56 -1.68 -0.40
C MET A 99 4.66 -1.66 -1.44
N ALA A 100 5.03 -2.82 -1.95
CA ALA A 100 6.07 -2.92 -2.96
C ALA A 100 5.68 -2.14 -4.23
N LEU A 101 4.45 -2.31 -4.68
CA LEU A 101 3.97 -1.63 -5.88
C LEU A 101 3.84 -0.13 -5.67
N SER A 102 3.59 0.29 -4.44
CA SER A 102 3.43 1.71 -4.09
C SER A 102 4.74 2.40 -3.76
N GLY A 103 5.85 1.70 -3.92
CA GLY A 103 7.15 2.27 -3.61
C GLY A 103 7.45 2.33 -2.11
N MET A 104 6.72 1.57 -1.31
CA MET A 104 6.93 1.48 0.13
C MET A 104 7.51 0.12 0.47
N SER A 105 8.56 0.11 1.24
CA SER A 105 9.08 -1.15 1.76
C SER A 105 8.71 -1.25 3.24
N GLN A 106 8.80 -2.44 3.78
CA GLN A 106 8.59 -2.63 5.20
C GLN A 106 9.58 -1.79 6.00
N ASP A 107 10.82 -1.72 5.52
CA ASP A 107 11.85 -0.92 6.18
C ASP A 107 11.49 0.56 6.19
N SER A 108 10.96 1.07 5.08
CA SER A 108 10.54 2.46 5.01
C SER A 108 9.43 2.78 6.00
N VAL A 109 8.47 1.85 6.14
CA VAL A 109 7.39 2.02 7.09
C VAL A 109 7.91 1.98 8.51
N ASP A 110 8.81 1.07 8.81
CA ASP A 110 9.41 0.97 10.14
C ASP A 110 10.16 2.23 10.51
N GLU A 111 10.92 2.78 9.56
CA GLU A 111 11.66 4.01 9.81
C GLU A 111 10.71 5.18 10.08
N ALA A 112 9.66 5.28 9.31
CA ALA A 112 8.67 6.33 9.53
C ALA A 112 8.02 6.18 10.89
N GLY A 113 7.72 4.92 11.27
CA GLY A 113 7.08 4.66 12.56
C GLY A 113 7.96 4.98 13.73
N LYS A 114 9.28 4.84 13.56
CA LYS A 114 10.23 5.17 14.63
C LYS A 114 10.48 6.67 14.73
N GLY A 115 10.12 7.43 13.72
CA GLY A 115 10.39 8.86 13.69
C GLY A 115 11.86 9.17 13.62
N SER A 116 12.71 8.23 13.27
CA SER A 116 14.13 8.45 13.24
C SER A 116 14.54 9.17 12.00
N SER A 117 15.54 9.87 12.18
CA SER A 117 16.10 10.48 11.09
C SER A 117 17.18 9.79 10.54
N PRO A 118 17.62 9.84 9.98
CA PRO A 118 18.35 9.28 9.35
C PRO A 118 19.57 8.95 9.07
N THR A 119 19.87 8.92 9.15
CA THR A 119 20.69 8.69 8.76
C THR A 119 21.45 8.53 8.14
N PRO A 120 21.90 8.58 8.14
CA PRO A 120 22.57 8.56 7.60
C PRO A 120 23.32 8.18 6.97
N THR A 121 23.36 8.25 7.10
CA THR A 121 23.90 7.96 6.49
C THR A 121 24.59 7.68 6.01
N ALA A 122 24.65 7.69 6.09
CA ALA A 122 25.06 7.43 5.57
C ALA A 122 25.69 7.39 5.23
N GLY A 123 25.64 7.44 5.28
CA GLY A 123 25.89 7.36 4.90
C GLY A 123 26.53 7.55 4.87
N SER A 124 26.48 7.42 5.16
CA SER A 124 26.83 7.56 4.96
C SER A 124 27.64 7.66 4.80
N SER A 125 27.71 7.67 5.00
CA SER A 125 28.20 7.72 4.66
C SER A 125 29.04 7.73 4.40
N LEU A 126 29.08 7.66 4.63
CA LEU A 126 29.54 7.60 4.20
C LEU A 126 30.15 7.47 3.78
N ASN A 127 30.35 7.58 3.98
CA ASN A 127 30.64 7.28 3.43
C ASN A 127 31.07 7.13 3.01
#